data_3e7a677c3491c552b17028fd1b154059
#
_entry.id   3e7a677c3491c552b17028fd1b154059
#
_cell.length_a   1.000
_cell.length_b   1.000
_cell.length_c   1.000
_cell.angle_alpha   90.00
_cell.angle_beta   90.00
_cell.angle_gamma   90.00
#
_symmetry.space_group_name_H-M   'P 1'
#
loop_
_entity.id
_entity.type
_entity.pdbx_description
1 polymer ?
#
loop_
_entity_poly.entity_id
_entity_poly.type
_entity_poly.pdbx_seq_one_letter_code
_entity_poly.pdbx_strand_id
1 'polypeptide(L)'
;KLFDRRNHHVYINDQGKLLRRRLIPLMESIDSLKDELWESVCSSEKTISLNFFAASQFITNCIIAYKAEHPDVKFQVSQLETMGGCDIHIDSRASVYGPTAMGEIQMPEGAVRQEILEEEIYLAVPANSPLAERESVDLRQLREEGYIRLGNGWQLRQICDNFFHQAGVRPQMIFESNSPESVRNLIAAGLGIGFWPERSWDEQPGPQVKLIPIRYPVCRRDVVVTMYKQAQEKPVVGEFVDYLCGYFKRGLKDEDR
;
A
#
# COMPACT_ATOMS: atom_id res chain seq x y z
N LYS A 1 19.54 -26.22 -13.35
CA LYS A 1 18.15 -26.01 -12.88
C LYS A 1 18.18 -25.87 -11.37
N LEU A 2 17.34 -24.97 -10.82
CA LEU A 2 17.24 -24.73 -9.37
C LEU A 2 15.95 -25.33 -8.79
N PHE A 3 15.04 -25.75 -9.67
CA PHE A 3 13.74 -26.32 -9.31
C PHE A 3 13.47 -27.58 -10.10
N ASP A 4 12.80 -28.55 -9.47
CA ASP A 4 12.24 -29.75 -10.07
C ASP A 4 10.71 -29.61 -10.20
N ARG A 5 10.16 -30.11 -11.30
CA ARG A 5 8.72 -30.16 -11.52
C ARG A 5 8.25 -31.61 -11.31
N ARG A 6 7.34 -31.80 -10.35
CA ARG A 6 6.69 -33.11 -10.08
C ARG A 6 5.20 -32.88 -9.89
N ASN A 7 4.36 -33.63 -10.58
CA ASN A 7 2.89 -33.62 -10.44
C ASN A 7 2.27 -32.22 -10.47
N HIS A 8 2.66 -31.38 -11.46
CA HIS A 8 2.22 -30.00 -11.62
C HIS A 8 2.67 -29.02 -10.51
N HIS A 9 3.52 -29.47 -9.57
CA HIS A 9 4.13 -28.61 -8.54
C HIS A 9 5.61 -28.37 -8.82
N VAL A 10 6.10 -27.22 -8.35
CA VAL A 10 7.50 -26.82 -8.46
C VAL A 10 8.14 -26.93 -7.08
N TYR A 11 9.23 -27.70 -6.98
CA TYR A 11 9.98 -27.90 -5.75
C TYR A 11 11.41 -27.38 -5.94
N ILE A 12 11.95 -26.72 -4.89
CA ILE A 12 13.35 -26.32 -4.89
C ILE A 12 14.22 -27.57 -4.75
N ASN A 13 15.18 -27.79 -5.68
CA ASN A 13 16.11 -28.90 -5.61
C ASN A 13 17.35 -28.56 -4.75
N ASP A 14 18.29 -29.49 -4.60
CA ASP A 14 19.44 -29.29 -3.70
C ASP A 14 20.37 -28.17 -4.16
N GLN A 15 20.50 -27.94 -5.47
CA GLN A 15 21.24 -26.80 -6.00
C GLN A 15 20.52 -25.47 -5.69
N GLY A 16 19.19 -25.45 -5.78
CA GLY A 16 18.37 -24.31 -5.39
C GLY A 16 18.46 -24.02 -3.88
N LYS A 17 18.45 -25.07 -3.04
CA LYS A 17 18.67 -24.91 -1.59
C LYS A 17 20.05 -24.38 -1.26
N LEU A 18 21.09 -24.87 -1.97
CA LEU A 18 22.46 -24.37 -1.80
C LEU A 18 22.56 -22.88 -2.19
N LEU A 19 21.98 -22.51 -3.35
CA LEU A 19 21.96 -21.13 -3.80
C LEU A 19 21.21 -20.23 -2.79
N ARG A 20 20.04 -20.65 -2.34
CA ARG A 20 19.26 -19.92 -1.32
C ARG A 20 20.08 -19.69 -0.05
N ARG A 21 20.74 -20.73 0.47
CA ARG A 21 21.58 -20.63 1.68
C ARG A 21 22.71 -19.63 1.53
N ARG A 22 23.29 -19.48 0.31
CA ARG A 22 24.36 -18.53 0.03
C ARG A 22 23.87 -17.13 -0.27
N LEU A 23 22.70 -17.00 -0.90
CA LEU A 23 22.14 -15.71 -1.27
C LEU A 23 21.56 -14.96 -0.06
N ILE A 24 20.89 -15.65 0.88
CA ILE A 24 20.27 -15.00 2.03
C ILE A 24 21.28 -14.12 2.79
N PRO A 25 22.47 -14.61 3.23
CA PRO A 25 23.43 -13.76 3.95
C PRO A 25 23.96 -12.60 3.11
N LEU A 26 24.08 -12.79 1.78
CA LEU A 26 24.52 -11.70 0.88
C LEU A 26 23.45 -10.61 0.76
N MET A 27 22.18 -11.00 0.66
CA MET A 27 21.07 -10.06 0.66
C MET A 27 21.00 -9.29 1.98
N GLU A 28 21.10 -9.98 3.10
CA GLU A 28 21.17 -9.38 4.44
C GLU A 28 22.34 -8.39 4.57
N SER A 29 23.52 -8.73 4.02
CA SER A 29 24.68 -7.82 4.01
C SER A 29 24.46 -6.60 3.12
N ILE A 30 23.79 -6.75 1.98
CA ILE A 30 23.44 -5.63 1.09
C ILE A 30 22.41 -4.70 1.79
N ASP A 31 21.46 -5.27 2.48
CA ASP A 31 20.46 -4.48 3.20
C ASP A 31 21.11 -3.74 4.39
N SER A 32 21.99 -4.39 5.16
CA SER A 32 22.79 -3.75 6.21
C SER A 32 23.65 -2.60 5.66
N LEU A 33 24.31 -2.79 4.51
CA LEU A 33 25.11 -1.75 3.88
C LEU A 33 24.25 -0.55 3.42
N LYS A 34 23.05 -0.80 2.93
CA LYS A 34 22.09 0.27 2.61
C LYS A 34 21.72 1.05 3.86
N ASP A 35 21.45 0.36 4.97
CA ASP A 35 21.09 0.99 6.25
C ASP A 35 22.26 1.84 6.77
N GLU A 36 23.52 1.35 6.72
CA GLU A 36 24.71 2.11 7.11
C GLU A 36 24.93 3.36 6.23
N LEU A 37 24.77 3.24 4.92
CA LEU A 37 24.87 4.38 3.99
C LEU A 37 23.73 5.39 4.25
N TRP A 38 22.53 4.90 4.51
CA TRP A 38 21.37 5.75 4.80
C TRP A 38 21.55 6.49 6.12
N GLU A 39 22.02 5.83 7.17
CA GLU A 39 22.36 6.46 8.45
C GLU A 39 23.39 7.57 8.27
N SER A 40 24.39 7.39 7.42
CA SER A 40 25.41 8.42 7.16
C SER A 40 24.84 9.66 6.45
N VAL A 41 23.79 9.50 5.67
CA VAL A 41 23.12 10.59 4.94
C VAL A 41 22.03 11.25 5.80
N CYS A 42 21.34 10.47 6.64
CA CYS A 42 20.20 10.92 7.44
C CYS A 42 20.58 11.34 8.87
N SER A 43 21.86 11.44 9.21
CA SER A 43 22.37 11.71 10.56
C SER A 43 22.07 13.12 11.10
N SER A 44 21.34 13.97 10.36
CA SER A 44 20.87 15.26 10.88
C SER A 44 19.66 15.05 11.78
N GLU A 45 19.73 15.54 13.02
CA GLU A 45 18.63 15.52 14.01
C GLU A 45 17.31 16.12 13.48
N LYS A 46 17.38 16.94 12.44
CA LYS A 46 16.22 17.60 11.80
C LYS A 46 15.85 17.03 10.44
N THR A 47 16.31 15.82 10.11
CA THR A 47 15.94 15.14 8.86
C THR A 47 15.06 13.94 9.18
N ILE A 48 13.90 13.88 8.54
CA ILE A 48 12.96 12.76 8.59
C ILE A 48 13.03 12.00 7.27
N SER A 49 13.37 10.73 7.34
CA SER A 49 13.33 9.82 6.19
C SER A 49 12.04 9.02 6.19
N LEU A 50 11.32 9.09 5.07
CA LEU A 50 9.97 8.55 4.95
C LEU A 50 9.86 7.68 3.71
N ASN A 51 9.38 6.45 3.90
CA ASN A 51 9.03 5.55 2.80
C ASN A 51 7.53 5.24 2.86
N PHE A 52 6.78 5.47 1.77
CA PHE A 52 5.35 5.22 1.78
C PHE A 52 4.81 4.59 0.49
N PHE A 53 3.90 3.62 0.67
CA PHE A 53 3.20 2.90 -0.39
C PHE A 53 1.67 3.05 -0.33
N ALA A 54 1.17 3.80 0.64
CA ALA A 54 -0.26 4.06 0.80
C ALA A 54 -0.49 5.55 1.02
N ALA A 55 -1.68 6.03 0.67
CA ALA A 55 -2.14 7.39 0.92
C ALA A 55 -1.18 8.50 0.47
N SER A 56 -0.48 8.32 -0.67
CA SER A 56 0.61 9.19 -1.12
C SER A 56 0.23 10.65 -1.20
N GLN A 57 -0.95 10.97 -1.75
CA GLN A 57 -1.44 12.35 -1.86
C GLN A 57 -1.66 12.95 -0.47
N PHE A 58 -2.32 12.21 0.41
CA PHE A 58 -2.64 12.67 1.76
C PHE A 58 -1.37 12.91 2.59
N ILE A 59 -0.41 11.99 2.51
CA ILE A 59 0.89 12.10 3.19
C ILE A 59 1.67 13.31 2.65
N THR A 60 1.66 13.51 1.34
CA THR A 60 2.32 14.67 0.71
C THR A 60 1.70 15.98 1.20
N ASN A 61 0.37 16.07 1.26
CA ASN A 61 -0.33 17.24 1.79
C ASN A 61 -0.01 17.48 3.27
N CYS A 62 0.08 16.40 4.07
CA CYS A 62 0.49 16.46 5.47
C CYS A 62 1.92 17.01 5.61
N ILE A 63 2.87 16.54 4.78
CA ILE A 63 4.26 17.02 4.77
C ILE A 63 4.30 18.52 4.42
N ILE A 64 3.52 18.96 3.43
CA ILE A 64 3.45 20.38 3.03
C ILE A 64 2.93 21.21 4.20
N ALA A 65 1.87 20.79 4.87
CA ALA A 65 1.31 21.49 6.03
C ALA A 65 2.31 21.55 7.20
N TYR A 66 2.94 20.41 7.52
CA TYR A 66 3.97 20.35 8.57
C TYR A 66 5.17 21.23 8.27
N LYS A 67 5.63 21.27 7.01
CA LYS A 67 6.75 22.13 6.57
C LYS A 67 6.45 23.61 6.70
N ALA A 68 5.21 24.04 6.58
CA ALA A 68 4.82 25.44 6.78
C ALA A 68 5.01 25.89 8.24
N GLU A 69 4.80 24.98 9.21
CA GLU A 69 4.98 25.21 10.65
C GLU A 69 6.44 24.96 11.10
N HIS A 70 7.15 24.02 10.42
CA HIS A 70 8.51 23.56 10.76
C HIS A 70 9.46 23.71 9.55
N PRO A 71 9.82 24.94 9.14
CA PRO A 71 10.58 25.21 7.90
C PRO A 71 12.00 24.63 7.90
N ASP A 72 12.58 24.39 9.05
CA ASP A 72 13.93 23.86 9.26
C ASP A 72 14.01 22.32 9.16
N VAL A 73 12.88 21.61 9.27
CA VAL A 73 12.83 20.16 9.13
C VAL A 73 12.98 19.76 7.66
N LYS A 74 13.87 18.82 7.38
CA LYS A 74 14.08 18.26 6.04
C LYS A 74 13.37 16.92 5.92
N PHE A 75 12.83 16.63 4.75
CA PHE A 75 12.23 15.33 4.42
C PHE A 75 13.00 14.65 3.29
N GLN A 76 13.28 13.37 3.48
CA GLN A 76 13.72 12.48 2.43
C GLN A 76 12.63 11.46 2.19
N VAL A 77 12.03 11.52 1.01
CA VAL A 77 10.86 10.70 0.66
C VAL A 77 11.26 9.68 -0.39
N SER A 78 10.87 8.45 -0.16
CA SER A 78 11.07 7.34 -1.09
C SER A 78 9.81 6.50 -1.26
N GLN A 79 9.74 5.77 -2.37
CA GLN A 79 8.72 4.76 -2.65
C GLN A 79 9.44 3.49 -3.13
N LEU A 80 10.19 2.86 -2.23
CA LEU A 80 10.97 1.66 -2.51
C LEU A 80 10.33 0.45 -1.82
N GLU A 81 10.27 -0.67 -2.51
CA GLU A 81 9.68 -1.92 -2.01
C GLU A 81 10.43 -2.53 -0.81
N THR A 82 11.57 -1.98 -0.43
CA THR A 82 12.37 -2.49 0.67
C THR A 82 11.94 -1.87 2.00
N MET A 83 11.64 -2.72 2.98
CA MET A 83 11.51 -2.30 4.38
C MET A 83 12.91 -2.07 4.96
N GLY A 84 13.08 -0.97 5.71
CA GLY A 84 14.35 -0.60 6.32
C GLY A 84 15.00 0.62 5.69
N GLY A 85 16.03 1.16 6.34
CA GLY A 85 16.77 2.34 5.85
C GLY A 85 15.99 3.65 5.89
N CYS A 86 14.89 3.75 6.64
CA CYS A 86 14.12 4.97 6.84
C CYS A 86 13.68 5.12 8.30
N ASP A 87 13.30 6.33 8.69
CA ASP A 87 12.77 6.57 10.03
C ASP A 87 11.33 6.08 10.15
N ILE A 88 10.54 6.32 9.11
CA ILE A 88 9.10 6.03 9.06
C ILE A 88 8.78 5.27 7.79
N HIS A 89 8.01 4.18 7.94
CA HIS A 89 7.41 3.44 6.85
C HIS A 89 5.90 3.50 6.93
N ILE A 90 5.23 3.85 5.83
CA ILE A 90 3.77 3.89 5.75
C ILE A 90 3.31 2.92 4.68
N ASP A 91 2.49 1.98 5.10
CA ASP A 91 1.97 0.93 4.24
C ASP A 91 0.47 0.68 4.51
N SER A 92 -0.08 -0.34 3.88
CA SER A 92 -1.44 -0.78 4.14
C SER A 92 -1.52 -2.27 4.43
N ARG A 93 -2.48 -2.66 5.26
CA ARG A 93 -2.82 -4.05 5.52
C ARG A 93 -4.30 -4.30 5.27
N ALA A 94 -4.68 -5.54 5.02
CA ALA A 94 -6.08 -5.90 5.01
C ALA A 94 -6.67 -5.67 6.42
N SER A 95 -7.78 -4.95 6.50
CA SER A 95 -8.50 -4.78 7.75
C SER A 95 -8.98 -6.14 8.28
N VAL A 96 -9.03 -6.30 9.60
CA VAL A 96 -8.99 -7.57 10.36
C VAL A 96 -10.19 -8.53 10.13
N TYR A 97 -11.04 -8.35 9.16
CA TYR A 97 -12.20 -9.20 8.94
C TYR A 97 -11.98 -10.37 7.94
N GLY A 98 -10.79 -10.97 7.93
CA GLY A 98 -10.54 -12.18 7.15
C GLY A 98 -9.24 -12.86 7.53
N PRO A 99 -9.10 -14.19 7.35
CA PRO A 99 -7.84 -14.86 7.54
C PRO A 99 -6.83 -14.24 6.58
N THR A 100 -5.88 -13.52 7.11
CA THR A 100 -4.75 -12.96 6.38
C THR A 100 -3.94 -14.12 5.81
N ALA A 101 -4.16 -14.46 4.56
CA ALA A 101 -3.29 -15.38 3.82
C ALA A 101 -1.91 -14.76 3.50
N MET A 102 -1.70 -13.52 3.93
CA MET A 102 -0.40 -12.85 3.90
C MET A 102 0.27 -13.11 5.24
N GLY A 103 1.41 -13.78 5.20
CA GLY A 103 2.27 -13.89 6.37
C GLY A 103 2.41 -12.51 7.01
N GLU A 104 2.25 -12.44 8.32
CA GLU A 104 2.55 -11.23 9.08
C GLU A 104 3.90 -10.71 8.59
N ILE A 105 3.93 -9.49 8.06
CA ILE A 105 5.19 -8.82 7.81
C ILE A 105 5.87 -8.76 9.17
N GLN A 106 6.95 -9.53 9.35
CA GLN A 106 7.68 -9.57 10.61
C GLN A 106 8.08 -8.13 10.93
N MET A 107 7.56 -7.66 12.06
CA MET A 107 7.94 -6.34 12.57
C MET A 107 9.43 -6.36 12.89
N PRO A 108 10.20 -5.38 12.42
CA PRO A 108 11.57 -5.20 12.86
C PRO A 108 11.63 -5.08 14.39
N GLU A 109 12.67 -5.63 14.99
CA GLU A 109 12.82 -5.62 16.45
C GLU A 109 12.82 -4.19 17.00
N GLY A 110 11.92 -3.93 17.95
CA GLY A 110 11.78 -2.64 18.60
C GLY A 110 11.08 -1.56 17.77
N ALA A 111 10.56 -1.88 16.58
CA ALA A 111 9.74 -0.94 15.83
C ALA A 111 8.35 -0.78 16.48
N VAL A 112 7.77 0.42 16.37
CA VAL A 112 6.42 0.74 16.83
C VAL A 112 5.52 0.94 15.61
N ARG A 113 4.35 0.30 15.61
CA ARG A 113 3.35 0.42 14.54
C ARG A 113 2.06 0.99 15.09
N GLN A 114 1.49 1.93 14.33
CA GLN A 114 0.21 2.56 14.64
C GLN A 114 -0.67 2.61 13.39
N GLU A 115 -1.95 2.33 13.57
CA GLU A 115 -2.97 2.56 12.54
C GLU A 115 -3.31 4.05 12.50
N ILE A 116 -3.34 4.61 11.29
CA ILE A 116 -3.60 6.04 11.06
C ILE A 116 -4.89 6.30 10.28
N LEU A 117 -5.36 5.33 9.50
CA LEU A 117 -6.58 5.42 8.71
C LEU A 117 -7.16 4.03 8.45
N GLU A 118 -8.45 3.85 8.69
CA GLU A 118 -9.26 2.78 8.11
C GLU A 118 -10.04 3.36 6.93
N GLU A 119 -10.01 2.71 5.77
CA GLU A 119 -10.75 3.16 4.59
C GLU A 119 -11.46 2.02 3.86
N GLU A 120 -12.58 2.35 3.24
CA GLU A 120 -13.29 1.44 2.34
C GLU A 120 -12.60 1.39 0.97
N ILE A 121 -12.76 0.26 0.30
CA ILE A 121 -12.31 0.09 -1.07
C ILE A 121 -13.53 -0.13 -1.94
N TYR A 122 -13.77 0.83 -2.82
CA TYR A 122 -14.87 0.83 -3.78
C TYR A 122 -14.51 0.11 -5.08
N LEU A 123 -15.52 -0.26 -5.83
CA LEU A 123 -15.37 -0.60 -7.23
C LEU A 123 -15.44 0.70 -8.05
N ALA A 124 -14.39 1.01 -8.79
CA ALA A 124 -14.37 2.09 -9.76
C ALA A 124 -14.79 1.56 -11.13
N VAL A 125 -15.79 2.19 -11.72
CA VAL A 125 -16.29 1.83 -13.04
C VAL A 125 -16.37 3.07 -13.93
N PRO A 126 -16.28 2.94 -15.26
CA PRO A 126 -16.57 4.04 -16.18
C PRO A 126 -17.98 4.58 -15.95
N ALA A 127 -18.15 5.89 -15.95
CA ALA A 127 -19.45 6.53 -15.70
C ALA A 127 -20.54 6.14 -16.70
N ASN A 128 -20.16 5.73 -17.90
CA ASN A 128 -21.07 5.23 -18.94
C ASN A 128 -21.29 3.71 -18.90
N SER A 129 -20.71 3.00 -17.93
CA SER A 129 -20.94 1.57 -17.74
C SER A 129 -22.34 1.30 -17.17
N PRO A 130 -23.03 0.23 -17.57
CA PRO A 130 -24.29 -0.22 -16.93
C PRO A 130 -24.14 -0.47 -15.43
N LEU A 131 -22.92 -0.76 -14.96
CA LEU A 131 -22.63 -0.91 -13.54
C LEU A 131 -22.76 0.40 -12.78
N ALA A 132 -22.57 1.55 -13.41
CA ALA A 132 -22.64 2.88 -12.76
C ALA A 132 -24.04 3.22 -12.21
N GLU A 133 -25.08 2.54 -12.68
CA GLU A 133 -26.46 2.71 -12.19
C GLU A 133 -26.74 1.90 -10.92
N ARG A 134 -25.82 1.01 -10.50
CA ARG A 134 -26.01 0.16 -9.33
C ARG A 134 -25.69 0.92 -8.05
N GLU A 135 -26.52 0.73 -7.01
CA GLU A 135 -26.25 1.26 -5.67
C GLU A 135 -25.11 0.54 -4.95
N SER A 136 -24.91 -0.74 -5.27
CA SER A 136 -23.83 -1.58 -4.72
C SER A 136 -23.62 -2.80 -5.58
N VAL A 137 -22.46 -3.47 -5.42
CA VAL A 137 -22.09 -4.68 -6.16
C VAL A 137 -21.63 -5.79 -5.24
N ASP A 138 -21.74 -7.02 -5.75
CA ASP A 138 -21.15 -8.21 -5.18
C ASP A 138 -20.09 -8.72 -6.17
N LEU A 139 -18.86 -8.92 -5.74
CA LEU A 139 -17.76 -9.32 -6.64
C LEU A 139 -18.08 -10.65 -7.39
N ARG A 140 -18.91 -11.51 -6.81
CA ARG A 140 -19.33 -12.76 -7.46
C ARG A 140 -20.10 -12.56 -8.76
N GLN A 141 -20.71 -11.39 -8.94
CA GLN A 141 -21.52 -11.02 -10.11
C GLN A 141 -20.70 -10.39 -11.24
N LEU A 142 -19.40 -10.13 -11.01
CA LEU A 142 -18.53 -9.35 -11.90
C LEU A 142 -17.47 -10.22 -12.59
N ARG A 143 -17.75 -11.50 -12.81
CA ARG A 143 -16.79 -12.48 -13.37
C ARG A 143 -16.38 -12.20 -14.80
N GLU A 144 -17.28 -11.60 -15.57
CA GLU A 144 -17.09 -11.32 -17.00
C GLU A 144 -16.43 -9.95 -17.24
N GLU A 145 -16.27 -9.16 -16.18
CA GLU A 145 -15.71 -7.80 -16.30
C GLU A 145 -14.19 -7.83 -16.45
N GLY A 146 -13.67 -6.93 -17.27
CA GLY A 146 -12.25 -6.72 -17.43
C GLY A 146 -11.69 -5.85 -16.29
N TYR A 147 -10.75 -6.39 -15.49
CA TYR A 147 -10.14 -5.69 -14.37
C TYR A 147 -8.80 -5.06 -14.72
N ILE A 148 -8.63 -3.83 -14.26
CA ILE A 148 -7.40 -3.06 -14.28
C ILE A 148 -6.84 -3.02 -12.86
N ARG A 149 -5.55 -3.33 -12.69
CA ARG A 149 -4.95 -3.45 -11.36
C ARG A 149 -3.53 -2.90 -11.27
N LEU A 150 -3.09 -2.71 -10.04
CA LEU A 150 -1.69 -2.43 -9.72
C LEU A 150 -0.80 -3.68 -9.89
N GLY A 151 0.47 -3.46 -10.14
CA GLY A 151 1.49 -4.51 -10.20
C GLY A 151 1.79 -5.16 -8.84
N ASN A 152 2.57 -6.24 -8.86
CA ASN A 152 2.81 -7.10 -7.69
C ASN A 152 3.54 -6.41 -6.51
N GLY A 153 4.27 -5.30 -6.75
CA GLY A 153 4.98 -4.55 -5.70
C GLY A 153 4.07 -3.74 -4.76
N TRP A 154 2.78 -3.63 -5.08
CA TRP A 154 1.84 -2.85 -4.28
C TRP A 154 1.05 -3.74 -3.32
N GLN A 155 1.05 -3.38 -2.03
CA GLN A 155 0.26 -4.09 -1.02
C GLN A 155 -1.24 -4.01 -1.30
N LEU A 156 -1.72 -2.86 -1.81
CA LEU A 156 -3.11 -2.73 -2.26
C LEU A 156 -3.48 -3.83 -3.26
N ARG A 157 -2.56 -4.21 -4.16
CA ARG A 157 -2.77 -5.30 -5.10
C ARG A 157 -3.04 -6.62 -4.39
N GLN A 158 -2.23 -6.95 -3.39
CA GLN A 158 -2.37 -8.20 -2.64
C GLN A 158 -3.66 -8.22 -1.82
N ILE A 159 -4.03 -7.06 -1.25
CA ILE A 159 -5.31 -6.89 -0.53
C ILE A 159 -6.49 -7.14 -1.48
N CYS A 160 -6.47 -6.56 -2.68
CA CYS A 160 -7.53 -6.73 -3.68
C CYS A 160 -7.61 -8.17 -4.21
N ASP A 161 -6.47 -8.83 -4.41
CA ASP A 161 -6.44 -10.26 -4.80
C ASP A 161 -7.08 -11.14 -3.72
N ASN A 162 -6.90 -10.79 -2.44
CA ASN A 162 -7.56 -11.50 -1.35
C ASN A 162 -9.09 -11.33 -1.36
N PHE A 163 -9.61 -10.16 -1.75
CA PHE A 163 -11.05 -9.96 -1.92
C PHE A 163 -11.62 -10.88 -3.01
N PHE A 164 -10.94 -11.00 -4.14
CA PHE A 164 -11.34 -11.96 -5.18
C PHE A 164 -11.30 -13.41 -4.69
N HIS A 165 -10.26 -13.75 -3.92
CA HIS A 165 -10.15 -15.09 -3.33
C HIS A 165 -11.30 -15.37 -2.36
N GLN A 166 -11.66 -14.43 -1.48
CA GLN A 166 -12.80 -14.54 -0.56
C GLN A 166 -14.13 -14.68 -1.31
N ALA A 167 -14.28 -13.95 -2.41
CA ALA A 167 -15.48 -14.05 -3.25
C ALA A 167 -15.53 -15.33 -4.10
N GLY A 168 -14.45 -16.12 -4.15
CA GLY A 168 -14.35 -17.28 -5.04
C GLY A 168 -14.39 -16.89 -6.52
N VAL A 169 -13.89 -15.71 -6.87
CA VAL A 169 -13.87 -15.16 -8.22
C VAL A 169 -12.46 -15.17 -8.78
N ARG A 170 -12.34 -15.55 -10.04
CA ARG A 170 -11.11 -15.35 -10.83
C ARG A 170 -11.38 -14.22 -11.81
N PRO A 171 -10.89 -13.01 -11.54
CA PRO A 171 -11.15 -11.87 -12.40
C PRO A 171 -10.40 -11.99 -13.73
N GLN A 172 -11.00 -11.48 -14.80
CA GLN A 172 -10.32 -11.32 -16.08
C GLN A 172 -9.39 -10.08 -16.01
N MET A 173 -8.10 -10.29 -15.81
CA MET A 173 -7.13 -9.20 -15.79
C MET A 173 -6.80 -8.75 -17.20
N ILE A 174 -7.11 -7.50 -17.54
CA ILE A 174 -6.88 -6.93 -18.87
C ILE A 174 -5.73 -5.93 -18.89
N PHE A 175 -5.46 -5.23 -17.78
CA PHE A 175 -4.31 -4.33 -17.62
C PHE A 175 -3.67 -4.47 -16.24
N GLU A 176 -2.36 -4.27 -16.20
CA GLU A 176 -1.56 -4.17 -14.98
C GLU A 176 -0.57 -3.01 -15.12
N SER A 177 -0.45 -2.16 -14.11
CA SER A 177 0.48 -1.03 -14.09
C SER A 177 1.09 -0.84 -12.73
N ASN A 178 2.35 -0.42 -12.67
CA ASN A 178 3.02 -0.05 -11.42
C ASN A 178 2.70 1.40 -10.98
N SER A 179 1.90 2.13 -11.75
CA SER A 179 1.50 3.50 -11.45
C SER A 179 0.01 3.56 -11.07
N PRO A 180 -0.34 3.99 -9.85
CA PRO A 180 -1.73 4.24 -9.46
C PRO A 180 -2.45 5.22 -10.39
N GLU A 181 -1.75 6.26 -10.85
CA GLU A 181 -2.28 7.23 -11.80
C GLU A 181 -2.66 6.58 -13.13
N SER A 182 -1.81 5.70 -13.66
CA SER A 182 -2.11 4.97 -14.89
C SER A 182 -3.34 4.08 -14.73
N VAL A 183 -3.50 3.40 -13.58
CA VAL A 183 -4.68 2.58 -13.29
C VAL A 183 -5.94 3.45 -13.30
N ARG A 184 -5.92 4.61 -12.61
CA ARG A 184 -7.05 5.56 -12.61
C ARG A 184 -7.41 6.05 -14.01
N ASN A 185 -6.41 6.45 -14.78
CA ASN A 185 -6.60 6.95 -16.15
C ASN A 185 -7.18 5.90 -17.09
N LEU A 186 -6.75 4.64 -16.98
CA LEU A 186 -7.28 3.52 -17.76
C LEU A 186 -8.76 3.25 -17.44
N ILE A 187 -9.15 3.33 -16.15
CA ILE A 187 -10.55 3.19 -15.73
C ILE A 187 -11.37 4.37 -16.29
N ALA A 188 -10.87 5.60 -16.14
CA ALA A 188 -11.53 6.80 -16.64
C ALA A 188 -11.71 6.80 -18.17
N ALA A 189 -10.78 6.18 -18.88
CA ALA A 189 -10.85 5.98 -20.34
C ALA A 189 -11.87 4.90 -20.76
N GLY A 190 -12.53 4.23 -19.81
CA GLY A 190 -13.53 3.20 -20.12
C GLY A 190 -12.98 1.84 -20.50
N LEU A 191 -11.70 1.57 -20.21
CA LEU A 191 -11.03 0.35 -20.63
C LEU A 191 -11.27 -0.85 -19.71
N GLY A 192 -11.90 -0.63 -18.56
CA GLY A 192 -12.24 -1.68 -17.60
C GLY A 192 -12.63 -1.13 -16.25
N ILE A 193 -12.75 -2.00 -15.26
CA ILE A 193 -13.09 -1.67 -13.87
C ILE A 193 -11.90 -1.95 -12.95
N GLY A 194 -11.90 -1.37 -11.75
CA GLY A 194 -10.82 -1.58 -10.79
C GLY A 194 -11.22 -1.26 -9.36
N PHE A 195 -10.32 -1.49 -8.42
CA PHE A 195 -10.50 -1.10 -7.03
C PHE A 195 -10.01 0.32 -6.79
N TRP A 196 -10.73 1.03 -5.93
CA TRP A 196 -10.45 2.42 -5.59
C TRP A 196 -10.52 2.62 -4.08
N PRO A 197 -9.40 2.86 -3.40
CA PRO A 197 -9.40 3.25 -2.00
C PRO A 197 -10.04 4.64 -1.85
N GLU A 198 -11.01 4.76 -0.96
CA GLU A 198 -11.87 5.94 -0.82
C GLU A 198 -11.09 7.24 -0.63
N ARG A 199 -10.10 7.22 0.26
CA ARG A 199 -9.39 8.44 0.71
C ARG A 199 -7.96 8.55 0.20
N SER A 200 -7.34 7.42 -0.10
CA SER A 200 -5.92 7.40 -0.47
C SER A 200 -5.66 7.82 -1.91
N TRP A 201 -6.65 7.72 -2.78
CA TRP A 201 -6.46 8.00 -4.20
C TRP A 201 -7.04 9.32 -4.68
N ASP A 202 -8.11 9.78 -4.14
CA ASP A 202 -8.84 11.03 -4.28
C ASP A 202 -10.29 10.77 -3.89
N GLU A 203 -10.84 11.66 -3.12
CA GLU A 203 -12.21 11.54 -2.62
C GLU A 203 -13.25 11.62 -3.75
N GLN A 204 -12.92 12.37 -4.78
CA GLN A 204 -13.77 12.51 -5.95
C GLN A 204 -13.04 12.13 -7.23
N PRO A 205 -13.27 10.91 -7.73
CA PRO A 205 -12.84 10.58 -9.07
C PRO A 205 -13.51 11.55 -10.06
N GLY A 206 -12.78 11.94 -11.12
CA GLY A 206 -13.33 12.82 -12.15
C GLY A 206 -14.67 12.29 -12.71
N PRO A 207 -15.43 13.12 -13.44
CA PRO A 207 -16.79 12.80 -13.89
C PRO A 207 -16.88 11.55 -14.77
N GLN A 208 -15.75 11.03 -15.22
CA GLN A 208 -15.67 9.82 -16.05
C GLN A 208 -15.72 8.52 -15.24
N VAL A 209 -15.59 8.59 -13.92
CA VAL A 209 -15.53 7.40 -13.04
C VAL A 209 -16.64 7.48 -11.98
N LYS A 210 -17.35 6.38 -11.79
CA LYS A 210 -18.28 6.18 -10.69
C LYS A 210 -17.72 5.19 -9.69
N LEU A 211 -17.74 5.55 -8.41
CA LEU A 211 -17.42 4.65 -7.30
C LEU A 211 -18.68 3.95 -6.81
N ILE A 212 -18.61 2.63 -6.67
CA ILE A 212 -19.75 1.80 -6.25
C ILE A 212 -19.33 0.99 -5.01
N PRO A 213 -20.10 1.03 -3.92
CA PRO A 213 -19.84 0.21 -2.74
C PRO A 213 -19.85 -1.28 -3.06
N ILE A 214 -18.92 -2.05 -2.47
CA ILE A 214 -18.85 -3.50 -2.60
C ILE A 214 -19.48 -4.11 -1.34
N ARG A 215 -20.61 -4.81 -1.50
CA ARG A 215 -21.30 -5.48 -0.38
C ARG A 215 -20.64 -6.78 0.05
N TYR A 216 -20.03 -7.50 -0.91
CA TYR A 216 -19.38 -8.77 -0.62
C TYR A 216 -18.20 -9.00 -1.57
N PRO A 217 -17.04 -9.38 -1.02
CA PRO A 217 -16.73 -9.38 0.42
C PRO A 217 -16.66 -7.97 1.00
N VAL A 218 -16.49 -7.84 2.31
CA VAL A 218 -16.20 -6.53 2.91
C VAL A 218 -14.82 -6.10 2.46
N CYS A 219 -14.74 -4.99 1.70
CA CYS A 219 -13.52 -4.49 1.10
C CYS A 219 -13.02 -3.27 1.88
N ARG A 220 -12.14 -3.52 2.87
CA ARG A 220 -11.52 -2.48 3.70
C ARG A 220 -10.03 -2.73 3.86
N ARG A 221 -9.29 -1.66 4.12
CA ARG A 221 -7.89 -1.73 4.51
C ARG A 221 -7.57 -0.71 5.59
N ASP A 222 -6.52 -0.99 6.35
CA ASP A 222 -5.91 -0.05 7.28
C ASP A 222 -4.64 0.52 6.65
N VAL A 223 -4.43 1.82 6.77
CA VAL A 223 -3.14 2.46 6.52
C VAL A 223 -2.42 2.57 7.85
N VAL A 224 -1.20 2.09 7.89
CA VAL A 224 -0.40 1.99 9.11
C VAL A 224 0.93 2.71 8.97
N VAL A 225 1.35 3.38 10.04
CA VAL A 225 2.68 3.96 10.18
C VAL A 225 3.53 3.06 11.06
N THR A 226 4.72 2.73 10.59
CA THR A 226 5.74 2.01 11.35
C THR A 226 6.93 2.93 11.57
N MET A 227 7.27 3.20 12.83
CA MET A 227 8.47 3.94 13.23
C MET A 227 9.52 2.94 13.69
N TYR A 228 10.71 2.99 13.06
CA TYR A 228 11.80 2.08 13.39
C TYR A 228 12.47 2.47 14.72
N LYS A 229 13.15 1.51 15.36
CA LYS A 229 13.75 1.70 16.69
C LYS A 229 14.68 2.90 16.75
N GLN A 230 15.60 3.02 15.82
CA GLN A 230 16.56 4.14 15.76
C GLN A 230 15.88 5.49 15.55
N ALA A 231 14.74 5.52 14.90
CA ALA A 231 13.97 6.73 14.66
C ALA A 231 13.27 7.26 15.92
N GLN A 232 13.02 6.38 16.91
CA GLN A 232 12.42 6.76 18.20
C GLN A 232 13.34 7.64 19.03
N GLU A 233 14.64 7.64 18.74
CA GLU A 233 15.64 8.50 19.40
C GLU A 233 15.66 9.93 18.83
N LYS A 234 14.99 10.17 17.68
CA LYS A 234 14.88 11.49 17.04
C LYS A 234 13.56 12.17 17.44
N PRO A 235 13.56 13.21 18.29
CA PRO A 235 12.34 13.88 18.72
C PRO A 235 11.47 14.36 17.56
N VAL A 236 12.09 14.92 16.50
CA VAL A 236 11.40 15.42 15.30
C VAL A 236 10.57 14.35 14.59
N VAL A 237 11.00 13.08 14.65
CA VAL A 237 10.26 11.97 14.03
C VAL A 237 9.01 11.65 14.83
N GLY A 238 9.10 11.60 16.16
CA GLY A 238 7.94 11.42 17.03
C GLY A 238 6.92 12.55 16.87
N GLU A 239 7.36 13.81 16.87
CA GLU A 239 6.52 14.99 16.64
C GLU A 239 5.80 14.92 15.30
N PHE A 240 6.50 14.52 14.24
CA PHE A 240 5.87 14.37 12.92
C PHE A 240 4.86 13.23 12.87
N VAL A 241 5.13 12.08 13.51
CA VAL A 241 4.16 10.95 13.57
C VAL A 241 2.91 11.38 14.32
N ASP A 242 3.02 12.10 15.43
CA ASP A 242 1.88 12.64 16.17
C ASP A 242 1.08 13.65 15.33
N TYR A 243 1.79 14.54 14.61
CA TYR A 243 1.17 15.48 13.68
C TYR A 243 0.42 14.75 12.56
N LEU A 244 1.03 13.74 11.94
CA LEU A 244 0.45 12.90 10.90
C LEU A 244 -0.84 12.23 11.39
N CYS A 245 -0.81 11.61 12.56
CA CYS A 245 -1.99 11.00 13.18
C CYS A 245 -3.11 12.03 13.45
N GLY A 246 -2.74 13.22 13.90
CA GLY A 246 -3.67 14.33 14.10
C GLY A 246 -4.25 14.87 12.80
N TYR A 247 -3.44 14.92 11.73
CA TYR A 247 -3.85 15.38 10.41
C TYR A 247 -4.90 14.45 9.78
N PHE A 248 -4.68 13.14 9.86
CA PHE A 248 -5.67 12.14 9.42
C PHE A 248 -7.00 12.28 10.20
N LYS A 249 -6.93 12.44 11.52
CA LYS A 249 -8.15 12.59 12.35
C LYS A 249 -8.94 13.87 12.06
N ARG A 250 -8.27 14.96 11.67
CA ARG A 250 -8.95 16.23 11.30
C ARG A 250 -9.62 16.12 9.95
N GLY A 251 -8.95 15.56 8.94
CA GLY A 251 -9.57 15.30 7.64
C GLY A 251 -10.84 14.44 7.71
N LEU A 252 -10.92 13.54 8.71
CA LEU A 252 -12.09 12.72 8.97
C LEU A 252 -13.30 13.52 9.51
N LYS A 253 -13.09 14.64 10.23
CA LYS A 253 -14.16 15.43 10.87
C LYS A 253 -14.76 16.52 9.98
N ASP A 254 -14.01 16.98 8.99
CA ASP A 254 -14.47 18.04 8.09
C ASP A 254 -15.41 17.49 7.00
N GLU A 255 -15.47 16.16 6.81
CA GLU A 255 -16.35 15.47 5.86
C GLU A 255 -17.72 15.08 6.45
N ASP A 256 -17.84 15.01 7.76
CA ASP A 256 -19.12 14.75 8.46
C ASP A 256 -19.99 16.02 8.63
N ARG A 257 -19.65 17.13 7.97
CA ARG A 257 -20.41 18.38 7.96
C ARG A 257 -20.93 18.72 6.56
#